data_9f962cea3264abf0ca6d62865ff81711
#
_entry.id   9f962cea3264abf0ca6d62865ff81711
#
_cell.length_a   1.000
_cell.length_b   1.000
_cell.length_c   1.000
_cell.angle_alpha   90.00
_cell.angle_beta   90.00
_cell.angle_gamma   90.00
#
_symmetry.space_group_name_H-M   'P 1'
#
loop_
_entity.id
_entity.type
_entity.pdbx_description
1 polymer ?
#
loop_
_entity_poly.entity_id
_entity_poly.type
_entity_poly.pdbx_seq_one_letter_code
_entity_poly.pdbx_strand_id
1 'polypeptide(L)'
;MRSDAVKTGMERAPHRSLFNALGMTKEEMRRPLIGIVSSYNEIVPGHMNLDKIVDAVRLGVAMAGGTPIVFPAIAVCDGIAMGHRGMNYSLVTRDLIADSTEAMAMAHQFDALVMVPNCDKNVPGLLMAAARVNIPTIFVSGGPMLAGRVNGSKTSLSTLFEAVGAYSAGTMTEEEVEEYENKACATCGSCSGMYTANSMNCLTEVIGMGLKGNGTIPAVYSERIRLAKHAGMKIMELLERDIKPRDIMTEKAFMNALTVDMALGCSTNTMLHLPAIAHEVGFELNIDIANEVSSRTPNLCHLAPAGHTYMEDLNEAGGVYAVMNELNKKELLYTDLITVTGKTVGENIAGCKNLDPEVIRPIENPYSETGGIAVLKGNLAPDSGVVKRSAVAPEMLKHSGPARVFDCEEDAQIAIKGGQIKAGDVVVIRYEGPKGGPGMREMLSPTSAIMGMGLGSSVALITDGRFSGASRGACVGHVSPEAAVGGNIALVEEGDIIDIDINANTLNFRISEEELEARRAKWQPREPKITTGYLSRYVEMVTSGNRGAILEIPRRK
;
A
#
# COMPACT_ATOMS: atom_id res chain seq x y z
N MET A 1 28.59 19.53 4.89
CA MET A 1 27.57 19.03 3.94
C MET A 1 28.11 17.80 3.22
N ARG A 2 27.27 16.81 2.94
CA ARG A 2 27.70 15.63 2.14
C ARG A 2 28.12 16.05 0.73
N SER A 3 27.39 16.99 0.13
CA SER A 3 27.66 17.53 -1.20
C SER A 3 29.01 18.24 -1.32
N ASP A 4 29.69 18.54 -0.22
CA ASP A 4 31.05 19.11 -0.28
C ASP A 4 32.04 18.12 -0.93
N ALA A 5 31.77 16.82 -0.85
CA ALA A 5 32.55 15.78 -1.54
C ALA A 5 32.62 15.95 -3.07
N VAL A 6 31.66 16.65 -3.66
CA VAL A 6 31.58 16.91 -5.11
C VAL A 6 31.69 18.39 -5.49
N LYS A 7 31.75 19.31 -4.50
CA LYS A 7 31.74 20.77 -4.75
C LYS A 7 33.01 21.48 -4.29
N THR A 8 33.66 20.96 -3.21
CA THR A 8 34.70 21.73 -2.49
C THR A 8 36.10 21.22 -2.79
N GLY A 9 37.06 22.14 -2.87
CA GLY A 9 38.47 21.84 -3.19
C GLY A 9 38.82 22.02 -4.66
N MET A 10 40.11 22.15 -4.95
CA MET A 10 40.59 22.36 -6.33
C MET A 10 40.41 21.07 -7.15
N GLU A 11 40.62 19.91 -6.54
CA GLU A 11 40.45 18.60 -7.16
C GLU A 11 38.99 18.33 -7.60
N ARG A 12 38.03 19.14 -7.15
CA ARG A 12 36.62 19.09 -7.57
C ARG A 12 36.27 20.08 -8.68
N ALA A 13 37.25 20.76 -9.24
CA ALA A 13 37.02 21.65 -10.39
C ALA A 13 36.37 20.95 -11.61
N PRO A 14 36.73 19.69 -11.97
CA PRO A 14 36.01 18.94 -13.01
C PRO A 14 34.52 18.70 -12.68
N HIS A 15 34.19 18.39 -11.43
CA HIS A 15 32.80 18.21 -10.98
C HIS A 15 32.00 19.52 -11.08
N ARG A 16 32.59 20.64 -10.64
CA ARG A 16 31.94 21.97 -10.77
C ARG A 16 31.74 22.38 -12.21
N SER A 17 32.63 21.95 -13.13
CA SER A 17 32.43 22.19 -14.56
C SER A 17 31.16 21.50 -15.08
N LEU A 18 30.86 20.29 -14.57
CA LEU A 18 29.60 19.58 -14.88
C LEU A 18 28.38 20.30 -14.29
N PHE A 19 28.48 20.81 -13.06
CA PHE A 19 27.40 21.64 -12.49
C PHE A 19 27.21 22.95 -13.27
N ASN A 20 28.27 23.57 -13.79
CA ASN A 20 28.16 24.73 -14.70
C ASN A 20 27.41 24.34 -15.99
N ALA A 21 27.62 23.13 -16.53
CA ALA A 21 26.92 22.64 -17.73
C ALA A 21 25.41 22.45 -17.47
N LEU A 22 24.99 22.25 -16.19
CA LEU A 22 23.58 22.24 -15.77
C LEU A 22 23.00 23.66 -15.61
N GLY A 23 23.81 24.72 -15.83
CA GLY A 23 23.41 26.10 -15.62
C GLY A 23 23.44 26.58 -14.16
N MET A 24 24.06 25.80 -13.25
CA MET A 24 24.15 26.17 -11.83
C MET A 24 25.13 27.35 -11.65
N THR A 25 24.71 28.31 -10.83
CA THR A 25 25.54 29.44 -10.43
C THR A 25 26.48 29.06 -9.29
N LYS A 26 27.49 29.92 -9.04
CA LYS A 26 28.40 29.73 -7.89
C LYS A 26 27.67 29.85 -6.56
N GLU A 27 26.63 30.66 -6.48
CA GLU A 27 25.77 30.86 -5.32
C GLU A 27 24.97 29.58 -5.01
N GLU A 28 24.38 28.95 -6.02
CA GLU A 28 23.67 27.67 -5.89
C GLU A 28 24.61 26.57 -5.46
N MET A 29 25.82 26.46 -6.01
CA MET A 29 26.81 25.46 -5.62
C MET A 29 27.31 25.61 -4.19
N ARG A 30 27.18 26.79 -3.56
CA ARG A 30 27.53 27.01 -2.13
C ARG A 30 26.45 26.51 -1.17
N ARG A 31 25.23 26.33 -1.65
CA ARG A 31 24.08 25.89 -0.85
C ARG A 31 24.04 24.36 -0.74
N PRO A 32 23.29 23.80 0.24
CA PRO A 32 23.00 22.37 0.29
C PRO A 32 22.29 21.90 -0.99
N LEU A 33 22.68 20.73 -1.51
CA LEU A 33 22.02 20.09 -2.65
C LEU A 33 20.87 19.23 -2.13
N ILE A 34 19.64 19.61 -2.46
CA ILE A 34 18.43 18.92 -2.05
C ILE A 34 17.88 18.12 -3.23
N GLY A 35 17.94 16.78 -3.13
CA GLY A 35 17.36 15.91 -4.14
C GLY A 35 15.83 15.88 -4.02
N ILE A 36 15.12 16.12 -5.12
CA ILE A 36 13.67 15.94 -5.21
C ILE A 36 13.41 14.71 -6.06
N VAL A 37 12.94 13.64 -5.41
CA VAL A 37 12.68 12.36 -6.07
C VAL A 37 11.26 12.38 -6.62
N SER A 38 11.12 12.59 -7.92
CA SER A 38 9.82 12.73 -8.60
C SER A 38 9.43 11.45 -9.30
N SER A 39 8.25 10.92 -8.98
CA SER A 39 7.67 9.81 -9.74
C SER A 39 6.67 10.24 -10.82
N TYR A 40 6.78 11.50 -11.28
CA TYR A 40 5.99 12.01 -12.39
C TYR A 40 6.08 11.10 -13.62
N ASN A 41 4.94 10.85 -14.23
CA ASN A 41 4.80 10.24 -15.55
C ASN A 41 3.37 10.49 -16.08
N GLU A 42 3.15 10.25 -17.37
CA GLU A 42 1.89 10.55 -18.06
C GLU A 42 0.95 9.33 -18.15
N ILE A 43 1.38 8.12 -17.74
CA ILE A 43 0.57 6.89 -17.83
C ILE A 43 -0.16 6.57 -16.52
N VAL A 44 0.30 7.08 -15.37
CA VAL A 44 -0.31 6.83 -14.07
C VAL A 44 -1.16 8.03 -13.66
N PRO A 45 -2.50 7.91 -13.57
CA PRO A 45 -3.38 9.02 -13.21
C PRO A 45 -3.02 9.69 -11.88
N GLY A 46 -2.50 8.92 -10.94
CA GLY A 46 -2.00 9.41 -9.66
C GLY A 46 -0.71 10.23 -9.74
N HIS A 47 -0.02 10.22 -10.87
CA HIS A 47 1.31 10.83 -11.03
C HIS A 47 1.35 11.96 -12.05
N MET A 48 0.32 12.13 -12.88
CA MET A 48 0.30 13.10 -13.96
C MET A 48 0.37 14.57 -13.50
N ASN A 49 0.08 14.84 -12.23
CA ASN A 49 0.14 16.18 -11.64
C ASN A 49 1.37 16.40 -10.73
N LEU A 50 2.26 15.41 -10.62
CA LEU A 50 3.40 15.51 -9.71
C LEU A 50 4.45 16.54 -10.19
N ASP A 51 4.46 16.92 -11.45
CA ASP A 51 5.24 18.05 -11.98
C ASP A 51 4.93 19.33 -11.20
N LYS A 52 3.65 19.64 -10.97
CA LYS A 52 3.20 20.83 -10.21
C LYS A 52 3.59 20.75 -8.72
N ILE A 53 3.51 19.54 -8.15
CA ILE A 53 3.96 19.31 -6.77
C ILE A 53 5.48 19.52 -6.66
N VAL A 54 6.25 18.98 -7.60
CA VAL A 54 7.71 19.15 -7.67
C VAL A 54 8.09 20.63 -7.81
N ASP A 55 7.41 21.39 -8.67
CA ASP A 55 7.67 22.83 -8.81
C ASP A 55 7.38 23.59 -7.52
N ALA A 56 6.32 23.24 -6.81
CA ALA A 56 6.02 23.83 -5.51
C ALA A 56 7.09 23.48 -4.45
N VAL A 57 7.57 22.22 -4.42
CA VAL A 57 8.68 21.80 -3.56
C VAL A 57 9.96 22.58 -3.89
N ARG A 58 10.31 22.72 -5.18
CA ARG A 58 11.49 23.49 -5.62
C ARG A 58 11.46 24.92 -5.11
N LEU A 59 10.30 25.57 -5.21
CA LEU A 59 10.12 26.93 -4.67
C LEU A 59 10.34 26.96 -3.15
N GLY A 60 9.78 26.00 -2.41
CA GLY A 60 9.95 25.89 -0.96
C GLY A 60 11.42 25.71 -0.57
N VAL A 61 12.14 24.80 -1.23
CA VAL A 61 13.59 24.57 -1.01
C VAL A 61 14.40 25.84 -1.30
N ALA A 62 14.15 26.49 -2.44
CA ALA A 62 14.88 27.71 -2.84
C ALA A 62 14.62 28.87 -1.86
N MET A 63 13.37 29.06 -1.42
CA MET A 63 12.98 30.07 -0.42
C MET A 63 13.72 29.86 0.91
N ALA A 64 13.97 28.61 1.30
CA ALA A 64 14.66 28.26 2.53
C ALA A 64 16.20 28.15 2.37
N GLY A 65 16.76 28.52 1.20
CA GLY A 65 18.20 28.62 0.97
C GLY A 65 18.89 27.35 0.51
N GLY A 66 18.15 26.33 0.07
CA GLY A 66 18.67 25.13 -0.57
C GLY A 66 18.75 25.24 -2.09
N THR A 67 19.49 24.33 -2.73
CA THR A 67 19.52 24.16 -4.18
C THR A 67 18.78 22.89 -4.58
N PRO A 68 17.56 22.98 -5.16
CA PRO A 68 16.74 21.83 -5.51
C PRO A 68 17.20 21.19 -6.82
N ILE A 69 17.38 19.87 -6.82
CA ILE A 69 17.72 19.08 -8.02
C ILE A 69 16.75 17.93 -8.13
N VAL A 70 16.02 17.85 -9.25
CA VAL A 70 15.02 16.81 -9.51
C VAL A 70 15.66 15.61 -10.19
N PHE A 71 15.31 14.41 -9.74
CA PHE A 71 15.59 13.16 -10.46
C PHE A 71 14.40 12.18 -10.34
N PRO A 72 14.23 11.26 -11.31
CA PRO A 72 13.05 10.45 -11.40
C PRO A 72 13.09 9.21 -10.50
N ALA A 73 11.90 8.80 -10.04
CA ALA A 73 11.57 7.43 -9.68
C ALA A 73 10.51 6.89 -10.65
N ILE A 74 10.49 5.57 -10.87
CA ILE A 74 9.46 4.94 -11.70
C ILE A 74 8.16 4.72 -10.92
N ALA A 75 7.07 4.47 -11.64
CA ALA A 75 5.81 3.98 -11.08
C ALA A 75 5.05 3.14 -12.09
N VAL A 76 4.29 2.15 -11.60
CA VAL A 76 3.31 1.38 -12.36
C VAL A 76 1.93 1.72 -11.82
N CYS A 77 0.94 1.84 -12.70
CA CYS A 77 -0.47 1.98 -12.30
C CYS A 77 -1.07 0.60 -12.10
N ASP A 78 -1.37 0.24 -10.85
CA ASP A 78 -1.98 -1.05 -10.54
C ASP A 78 -3.34 -1.22 -11.22
N GLY A 79 -4.14 -0.16 -11.33
CA GLY A 79 -5.43 -0.20 -12.01
C GLY A 79 -5.31 -0.57 -13.50
N ILE A 80 -4.33 0.02 -14.22
CA ILE A 80 -4.08 -0.31 -15.63
C ILE A 80 -3.44 -1.70 -15.78
N ALA A 81 -2.65 -2.14 -14.81
CA ALA A 81 -2.01 -3.46 -14.82
C ALA A 81 -2.94 -4.60 -14.37
N MET A 82 -4.14 -4.28 -13.86
CA MET A 82 -5.07 -5.25 -13.27
C MET A 82 -5.61 -6.24 -14.28
N GLY A 83 -5.72 -7.53 -13.89
CA GLY A 83 -6.34 -8.58 -14.67
C GLY A 83 -5.52 -9.09 -15.87
N HIS A 84 -4.24 -8.74 -15.98
CA HIS A 84 -3.35 -9.26 -17.02
C HIS A 84 -1.90 -9.33 -16.53
N ARG A 85 -0.98 -9.87 -17.37
CA ARG A 85 0.43 -10.09 -17.01
C ARG A 85 1.20 -8.83 -16.59
N GLY A 86 0.71 -7.63 -16.85
CA GLY A 86 1.29 -6.37 -16.37
C GLY A 86 1.36 -6.32 -14.85
N MET A 87 0.43 -6.96 -14.14
CA MET A 87 0.38 -6.96 -12.67
C MET A 87 1.58 -7.69 -12.03
N ASN A 88 2.23 -8.61 -12.73
CA ASN A 88 3.48 -9.23 -12.27
C ASN A 88 4.60 -8.19 -12.06
N TYR A 89 4.53 -7.06 -12.76
CA TYR A 89 5.50 -5.97 -12.67
C TYR A 89 5.14 -4.88 -11.65
N SER A 90 4.00 -4.98 -10.97
CA SER A 90 3.60 -3.98 -9.97
C SER A 90 4.46 -4.07 -8.70
N LEU A 91 4.33 -5.12 -7.89
CA LEU A 91 5.04 -5.22 -6.60
C LEU A 91 6.56 -5.13 -6.75
N VAL A 92 7.11 -5.73 -7.78
CA VAL A 92 8.56 -5.76 -8.01
C VAL A 92 9.16 -4.36 -8.23
N THR A 93 8.33 -3.37 -8.61
CA THR A 93 8.79 -1.97 -8.72
C THR A 93 9.08 -1.34 -7.39
N ARG A 94 8.51 -1.83 -6.28
CA ARG A 94 8.81 -1.33 -4.94
C ARG A 94 10.32 -1.40 -4.64
N ASP A 95 10.92 -2.55 -4.89
CA ASP A 95 12.35 -2.77 -4.65
C ASP A 95 13.21 -2.04 -5.70
N LEU A 96 12.81 -2.03 -6.98
CA LEU A 96 13.48 -1.24 -8.02
C LEU A 96 13.49 0.26 -7.72
N ILE A 97 12.42 0.80 -7.18
CA ILE A 97 12.32 2.21 -6.76
C ILE A 97 13.30 2.47 -5.61
N ALA A 98 13.34 1.57 -4.63
CA ALA A 98 14.27 1.68 -3.51
C ALA A 98 15.72 1.67 -4.00
N ASP A 99 16.11 0.68 -4.80
CA ASP A 99 17.45 0.48 -5.32
C ASP A 99 17.91 1.66 -6.19
N SER A 100 17.07 2.09 -7.14
CA SER A 100 17.43 3.18 -8.05
C SER A 100 17.53 4.53 -7.33
N THR A 101 16.66 4.79 -6.36
CA THR A 101 16.67 6.02 -5.56
C THR A 101 17.92 6.05 -4.66
N GLU A 102 18.25 4.95 -4.01
CA GLU A 102 19.48 4.80 -3.23
C GLU A 102 20.71 5.07 -4.11
N ALA A 103 20.81 4.42 -5.27
CA ALA A 103 21.92 4.59 -6.20
C ALA A 103 22.12 6.05 -6.62
N MET A 104 21.03 6.74 -6.98
CA MET A 104 21.07 8.16 -7.36
C MET A 104 21.48 9.05 -6.19
N ALA A 105 20.89 8.85 -5.02
CA ALA A 105 21.15 9.69 -3.85
C ALA A 105 22.59 9.54 -3.35
N MET A 106 23.11 8.31 -3.34
CA MET A 106 24.47 8.00 -2.87
C MET A 106 25.54 8.43 -3.87
N ALA A 107 25.32 8.22 -5.18
CA ALA A 107 26.29 8.60 -6.21
C ALA A 107 26.48 10.13 -6.30
N HIS A 108 25.42 10.91 -6.15
CA HIS A 108 25.46 12.37 -6.32
C HIS A 108 25.60 13.15 -5.01
N GLN A 109 25.69 12.44 -3.87
CA GLN A 109 25.99 13.03 -2.55
C GLN A 109 25.02 14.13 -2.12
N PHE A 110 23.70 13.94 -2.31
CA PHE A 110 22.70 14.88 -1.82
C PHE A 110 22.79 15.05 -0.30
N ASP A 111 22.52 16.25 0.17
CA ASP A 111 22.52 16.59 1.61
C ASP A 111 21.21 16.19 2.28
N ALA A 112 20.09 16.28 1.54
CA ALA A 112 18.76 15.89 2.00
C ALA A 112 17.86 15.53 0.80
N LEU A 113 16.71 14.88 1.05
CA LEU A 113 15.77 14.43 0.03
C LEU A 113 14.34 14.90 0.33
N VAL A 114 13.62 15.30 -0.74
CA VAL A 114 12.16 15.39 -0.72
C VAL A 114 11.60 14.31 -1.63
N MET A 115 10.84 13.38 -1.08
CA MET A 115 10.21 12.29 -1.82
C MET A 115 8.82 12.72 -2.28
N VAL A 116 8.54 12.58 -3.59
CA VAL A 116 7.26 12.96 -4.20
C VAL A 116 6.60 11.74 -4.85
N PRO A 117 6.07 10.81 -4.03
CA PRO A 117 5.32 9.64 -4.49
C PRO A 117 3.83 9.92 -4.64
N ASN A 118 3.06 8.90 -5.10
CA ASN A 118 1.61 8.88 -4.87
C ASN A 118 0.98 7.48 -4.88
N CYS A 119 1.43 6.53 -5.72
CA CYS A 119 0.76 5.25 -5.92
C CYS A 119 1.32 4.09 -5.08
N ASP A 120 0.69 2.94 -5.20
CA ASP A 120 0.72 1.76 -4.33
C ASP A 120 2.11 1.26 -3.96
N LYS A 121 3.02 1.12 -4.94
CA LYS A 121 4.36 0.55 -4.73
C LYS A 121 5.42 1.64 -4.64
N ASN A 122 5.09 2.83 -5.14
CA ASN A 122 5.98 3.97 -5.15
C ASN A 122 6.18 4.57 -3.74
N VAL A 123 5.10 4.70 -2.96
CA VAL A 123 5.19 5.18 -1.56
C VAL A 123 6.06 4.27 -0.70
N PRO A 124 5.79 2.95 -0.58
CA PRO A 124 6.63 2.07 0.23
C PRO A 124 8.06 1.94 -0.33
N GLY A 125 8.26 1.92 -1.65
CA GLY A 125 9.59 1.87 -2.25
C GLY A 125 10.46 3.07 -1.89
N LEU A 126 9.89 4.27 -1.89
CA LEU A 126 10.61 5.47 -1.45
C LEU A 126 10.82 5.53 0.06
N LEU A 127 9.91 4.97 0.89
CA LEU A 127 10.15 4.81 2.33
C LEU A 127 11.31 3.83 2.61
N MET A 128 11.40 2.73 1.86
CA MET A 128 12.55 1.82 1.91
C MET A 128 13.84 2.54 1.53
N ALA A 129 13.85 3.31 0.45
CA ALA A 129 15.01 4.12 0.04
C ALA A 129 15.42 5.13 1.11
N ALA A 130 14.46 5.84 1.71
CA ALA A 130 14.72 6.79 2.77
C ALA A 130 15.39 6.13 3.99
N ALA A 131 14.91 4.95 4.38
CA ALA A 131 15.50 4.15 5.46
C ALA A 131 16.94 3.72 5.15
N ARG A 132 17.22 3.27 3.91
CA ARG A 132 18.57 2.83 3.49
C ARG A 132 19.56 3.99 3.46
N VAL A 133 19.20 5.07 2.75
CA VAL A 133 20.08 6.25 2.56
C VAL A 133 20.30 7.00 3.86
N ASN A 134 19.29 7.06 4.71
CA ASN A 134 19.30 7.66 6.05
C ASN A 134 19.95 9.06 6.12
N ILE A 135 19.56 9.94 5.21
CA ILE A 135 19.82 11.38 5.28
C ILE A 135 18.51 12.13 5.53
N PRO A 136 18.53 13.37 6.00
CA PRO A 136 17.29 14.12 6.23
C PRO A 136 16.34 14.01 5.04
N THR A 137 15.12 13.55 5.29
CA THR A 137 14.14 13.23 4.23
C THR A 137 12.75 13.57 4.69
N ILE A 138 11.93 14.13 3.79
CA ILE A 138 10.50 14.40 3.99
C ILE A 138 9.70 13.91 2.79
N PHE A 139 8.45 13.50 3.04
CA PHE A 139 7.51 13.05 2.02
C PHE A 139 6.43 14.11 1.77
N VAL A 140 6.07 14.28 0.51
CA VAL A 140 4.87 14.99 0.09
C VAL A 140 4.23 14.25 -1.08
N SER A 141 3.10 13.63 -0.83
CA SER A 141 2.37 12.84 -1.84
C SER A 141 1.60 13.73 -2.82
N GLY A 142 1.23 13.16 -3.97
CA GLY A 142 0.40 13.83 -4.96
C GLY A 142 -1.05 14.06 -4.53
N GLY A 143 -1.53 13.30 -3.56
CA GLY A 143 -2.90 13.35 -3.04
C GLY A 143 -3.89 12.44 -3.76
N PRO A 144 -5.04 12.10 -3.13
CA PRO A 144 -6.09 11.31 -3.73
C PRO A 144 -6.88 12.09 -4.78
N MET A 145 -7.45 11.36 -5.77
CA MET A 145 -8.47 11.92 -6.63
C MET A 145 -9.79 12.11 -5.87
N LEU A 146 -10.65 12.99 -6.37
CA LEU A 146 -12.03 13.10 -5.90
C LEU A 146 -12.83 11.89 -6.36
N ALA A 147 -13.83 11.49 -5.57
CA ALA A 147 -14.77 10.46 -5.99
C ALA A 147 -15.57 10.93 -7.22
N GLY A 148 -15.82 10.01 -8.15
CA GLY A 148 -16.73 10.23 -9.25
C GLY A 148 -18.20 10.30 -8.77
N ARG A 149 -19.11 10.64 -9.70
CA ARG A 149 -20.55 10.64 -9.40
C ARG A 149 -21.34 10.06 -10.56
N VAL A 150 -22.14 9.05 -10.26
CA VAL A 150 -23.12 8.43 -11.17
C VAL A 150 -24.46 8.43 -10.46
N ASN A 151 -25.50 8.90 -11.13
CA ASN A 151 -26.88 9.00 -10.60
C ASN A 151 -26.96 9.65 -9.20
N GLY A 152 -26.14 10.70 -8.94
CA GLY A 152 -26.09 11.42 -7.68
C GLY A 152 -25.25 10.74 -6.57
N SER A 153 -24.89 9.47 -6.73
CA SER A 153 -24.08 8.72 -5.77
C SER A 153 -22.59 8.84 -6.08
N LYS A 154 -21.74 8.89 -5.04
CA LYS A 154 -20.29 8.81 -5.19
C LYS A 154 -19.90 7.43 -5.72
N THR A 155 -18.89 7.41 -6.57
CA THR A 155 -18.37 6.20 -7.22
C THR A 155 -16.84 6.24 -7.34
N SER A 156 -16.24 5.11 -7.68
CA SER A 156 -14.81 4.97 -7.85
C SER A 156 -14.48 3.86 -8.87
N LEU A 157 -13.20 3.66 -9.14
CA LEU A 157 -12.74 2.57 -10.00
C LEU A 157 -13.22 1.19 -9.52
N SER A 158 -13.29 0.94 -8.20
CA SER A 158 -13.80 -0.35 -7.69
C SER A 158 -15.27 -0.57 -8.04
N THR A 159 -16.08 0.47 -7.99
CA THR A 159 -17.50 0.39 -8.40
C THR A 159 -17.62 0.07 -9.89
N LEU A 160 -16.73 0.60 -10.74
CA LEU A 160 -16.71 0.26 -12.17
C LEU A 160 -16.34 -1.22 -12.39
N PHE A 161 -15.38 -1.77 -11.64
CA PHE A 161 -15.09 -3.21 -11.70
C PHE A 161 -16.30 -4.07 -11.31
N GLU A 162 -17.07 -3.65 -10.30
CA GLU A 162 -18.32 -4.30 -9.91
C GLU A 162 -19.40 -4.17 -11.01
N ALA A 163 -19.51 -3.01 -11.65
CA ALA A 163 -20.42 -2.76 -12.76
C ALA A 163 -20.14 -3.70 -13.95
N VAL A 164 -18.86 -3.96 -14.28
CA VAL A 164 -18.48 -4.97 -15.27
C VAL A 164 -18.94 -6.38 -14.86
N GLY A 165 -18.89 -6.70 -13.57
CA GLY A 165 -19.45 -7.96 -13.04
C GLY A 165 -20.97 -8.03 -13.21
N ALA A 166 -21.69 -6.96 -12.90
CA ALA A 166 -23.14 -6.84 -13.07
C ALA A 166 -23.57 -6.92 -14.53
N TYR A 167 -22.79 -6.31 -15.44
CA TYR A 167 -22.99 -6.47 -16.89
C TYR A 167 -22.85 -7.93 -17.31
N SER A 168 -21.81 -8.62 -16.85
CA SER A 168 -21.60 -10.04 -17.13
C SER A 168 -22.73 -10.93 -16.60
N ALA A 169 -23.39 -10.51 -15.52
CA ALA A 169 -24.57 -11.18 -14.94
C ALA A 169 -25.90 -10.81 -15.66
N GLY A 170 -25.88 -9.87 -16.61
CA GLY A 170 -27.06 -9.40 -17.32
C GLY A 170 -27.98 -8.48 -16.51
N THR A 171 -27.47 -7.88 -15.40
CA THR A 171 -28.22 -6.99 -14.52
C THR A 171 -27.90 -5.51 -14.75
N MET A 172 -27.00 -5.20 -15.68
CA MET A 172 -26.62 -3.84 -16.09
C MET A 172 -26.43 -3.82 -17.60
N THR A 173 -26.76 -2.70 -18.26
CA THR A 173 -26.57 -2.51 -19.71
C THR A 173 -25.16 -1.97 -20.01
N GLU A 174 -24.77 -2.02 -21.29
CA GLU A 174 -23.50 -1.46 -21.75
C GLU A 174 -23.45 0.05 -21.57
N GLU A 175 -24.55 0.75 -21.83
CA GLU A 175 -24.69 2.21 -21.67
C GLU A 175 -24.54 2.63 -20.19
N GLU A 176 -25.05 1.83 -19.25
CA GLU A 176 -24.87 2.09 -17.82
C GLU A 176 -23.41 1.90 -17.41
N VAL A 177 -22.71 0.89 -17.92
CA VAL A 177 -21.27 0.69 -17.68
C VAL A 177 -20.47 1.85 -18.26
N GLU A 178 -20.78 2.32 -19.48
CA GLU A 178 -20.13 3.47 -20.12
C GLU A 178 -20.29 4.75 -19.28
N GLU A 179 -21.44 4.94 -18.63
CA GLU A 179 -21.63 6.07 -17.72
C GLU A 179 -20.64 6.02 -16.54
N TYR A 180 -20.43 4.82 -15.95
CA TYR A 180 -19.42 4.64 -14.89
C TYR A 180 -18.00 4.85 -15.43
N GLU A 181 -17.68 4.32 -16.61
CA GLU A 181 -16.38 4.48 -17.28
C GLU A 181 -16.01 5.95 -17.44
N ASN A 182 -16.93 6.78 -17.87
CA ASN A 182 -16.73 8.21 -18.08
C ASN A 182 -16.61 9.02 -16.78
N LYS A 183 -17.13 8.52 -15.64
CA LYS A 183 -17.31 9.34 -14.43
C LYS A 183 -16.61 8.80 -13.17
N ALA A 184 -16.19 7.53 -13.13
CA ALA A 184 -15.67 6.91 -11.91
C ALA A 184 -14.33 7.50 -11.45
N CYS A 185 -13.46 7.87 -12.39
CA CYS A 185 -12.17 8.52 -12.12
C CYS A 185 -12.24 9.99 -12.51
N ALA A 186 -12.75 10.82 -11.59
CA ALA A 186 -13.15 12.20 -11.90
C ALA A 186 -11.99 13.19 -12.05
N THR A 187 -10.84 12.94 -11.41
CA THR A 187 -9.69 13.87 -11.40
C THR A 187 -8.35 13.10 -11.43
N CYS A 188 -7.25 13.82 -11.59
CA CYS A 188 -5.93 13.27 -11.28
C CYS A 188 -5.81 12.97 -9.77
N GLY A 189 -4.87 12.15 -9.39
CA GLY A 189 -4.61 11.72 -8.02
C GLY A 189 -4.55 10.21 -7.88
N SER A 190 -4.15 9.70 -6.71
CA SER A 190 -4.30 8.30 -6.33
C SER A 190 -5.77 7.93 -6.24
N CYS A 191 -6.10 6.67 -6.02
CA CYS A 191 -7.50 6.23 -5.91
C CYS A 191 -8.29 7.06 -4.88
N SER A 192 -9.63 7.20 -5.07
CA SER A 192 -10.46 8.00 -4.18
C SER A 192 -10.83 7.32 -2.85
N GLY A 193 -10.71 5.98 -2.74
CA GLY A 193 -11.02 5.20 -1.53
C GLY A 193 -9.79 4.86 -0.69
N MET A 194 -10.01 4.17 0.45
CA MET A 194 -8.94 3.67 1.33
C MET A 194 -8.35 2.36 0.77
N TYR A 195 -7.74 2.50 -0.41
CA TYR A 195 -7.01 1.45 -1.10
C TYR A 195 -5.52 1.55 -0.77
N THR A 196 -4.65 0.77 -1.42
CA THR A 196 -3.25 0.65 -1.02
C THR A 196 -2.49 1.98 -1.06
N ALA A 197 -2.63 2.78 -2.14
CA ALA A 197 -1.96 4.07 -2.27
C ALA A 197 -2.27 5.00 -1.09
N ASN A 198 -3.56 5.19 -0.79
CA ASN A 198 -3.99 6.08 0.28
C ASN A 198 -3.69 5.52 1.66
N SER A 199 -3.77 4.20 1.85
CA SER A 199 -3.31 3.55 3.07
C SER A 199 -1.85 3.90 3.36
N MET A 200 -0.95 3.71 2.39
CA MET A 200 0.47 4.00 2.57
C MET A 200 0.76 5.50 2.71
N ASN A 201 0.01 6.38 1.99
CA ASN A 201 0.14 7.82 2.15
C ASN A 201 -0.30 8.30 3.54
N CYS A 202 -1.37 7.74 4.10
CA CYS A 202 -1.82 8.02 5.47
C CYS A 202 -0.81 7.48 6.50
N LEU A 203 -0.33 6.25 6.32
CA LEU A 203 0.66 5.67 7.24
C LEU A 203 2.02 6.38 7.18
N THR A 204 2.40 6.97 6.04
CA THR A 204 3.58 7.86 5.94
C THR A 204 3.45 9.07 6.88
N GLU A 205 2.24 9.63 6.98
CA GLU A 205 1.93 10.73 7.92
C GLU A 205 1.98 10.24 9.38
N VAL A 206 1.42 9.06 9.67
CA VAL A 206 1.40 8.45 11.01
C VAL A 206 2.81 8.11 11.52
N ILE A 207 3.64 7.50 10.67
CA ILE A 207 5.05 7.19 10.99
C ILE A 207 5.82 8.46 11.31
N GLY A 208 5.36 9.62 10.80
CA GLY A 208 5.98 10.92 11.04
C GLY A 208 6.86 11.41 9.88
N MET A 209 6.82 10.77 8.70
CA MET A 209 7.63 11.12 7.52
C MET A 209 6.95 12.14 6.59
N GLY A 210 5.66 12.44 6.81
CA GLY A 210 4.87 13.44 6.07
C GLY A 210 4.27 14.50 6.99
N LEU A 211 3.94 15.67 6.43
CA LEU A 211 3.22 16.73 7.14
C LEU A 211 1.73 16.38 7.22
N LYS A 212 1.00 17.02 8.14
CA LYS A 212 -0.46 16.91 8.28
C LYS A 212 -1.16 17.10 6.93
N GLY A 213 -2.03 16.15 6.59
CA GLY A 213 -2.78 16.17 5.33
C GLY A 213 -2.04 15.54 4.14
N ASN A 214 -0.84 14.98 4.38
CA ASN A 214 -0.10 14.27 3.34
C ASN A 214 -0.93 13.17 2.69
N GLY A 215 -1.65 12.39 3.48
CA GLY A 215 -2.46 11.27 3.00
C GLY A 215 -3.85 11.66 2.49
N THR A 216 -4.40 12.82 2.87
CA THR A 216 -5.83 13.09 2.71
C THR A 216 -6.18 14.28 1.84
N ILE A 217 -5.37 15.35 1.79
CA ILE A 217 -5.68 16.51 0.95
C ILE A 217 -5.80 16.09 -0.51
N PRO A 218 -6.95 16.30 -1.20
CA PRO A 218 -7.11 15.94 -2.60
C PRO A 218 -6.08 16.58 -3.53
N ALA A 219 -5.71 15.86 -4.58
CA ALA A 219 -4.69 16.25 -5.54
C ALA A 219 -4.97 17.61 -6.22
N VAL A 220 -6.25 17.91 -6.44
CA VAL A 220 -6.71 19.11 -7.15
C VAL A 220 -6.91 20.33 -6.23
N TYR A 221 -6.75 20.18 -4.91
CA TYR A 221 -6.92 21.28 -3.97
C TYR A 221 -5.67 22.19 -3.93
N SER A 222 -5.88 23.51 -3.89
CA SER A 222 -4.79 24.47 -3.74
C SER A 222 -3.95 24.26 -2.48
N GLU A 223 -4.57 23.65 -1.46
CA GLU A 223 -3.92 23.26 -0.21
C GLU A 223 -2.79 22.26 -0.42
N ARG A 224 -2.94 21.33 -1.39
CA ARG A 224 -1.88 20.39 -1.79
C ARG A 224 -0.62 21.11 -2.25
N ILE A 225 -0.76 22.20 -3.01
CA ILE A 225 0.37 23.02 -3.47
C ILE A 225 1.03 23.77 -2.29
N ARG A 226 0.23 24.27 -1.33
CA ARG A 226 0.78 24.89 -0.11
C ARG A 226 1.55 23.87 0.73
N LEU A 227 1.00 22.66 0.90
CA LEU A 227 1.69 21.58 1.60
C LEU A 227 3.05 21.24 0.96
N ALA A 228 3.11 21.18 -0.37
CA ALA A 228 4.34 20.90 -1.11
C ALA A 228 5.41 21.98 -0.89
N LYS A 229 5.03 23.27 -0.89
CA LYS A 229 5.93 24.36 -0.54
C LYS A 229 6.45 24.26 0.89
N HIS A 230 5.54 23.96 1.84
CA HIS A 230 5.93 23.76 3.24
C HIS A 230 6.89 22.59 3.43
N ALA A 231 6.68 21.47 2.72
CA ALA A 231 7.62 20.35 2.74
C ALA A 231 9.00 20.75 2.21
N GLY A 232 9.04 21.54 1.12
CA GLY A 232 10.29 22.09 0.57
C GLY A 232 11.02 23.05 1.53
N MET A 233 10.30 23.83 2.33
CA MET A 233 10.92 24.65 3.39
C MET A 233 11.38 23.79 4.56
N LYS A 234 10.55 22.83 4.97
CA LYS A 234 10.79 21.98 6.14
C LYS A 234 12.02 21.09 6.02
N ILE A 235 12.37 20.64 4.81
CA ILE A 235 13.55 19.80 4.61
C ILE A 235 14.84 20.53 5.02
N MET A 236 14.88 21.86 4.89
CA MET A 236 16.04 22.65 5.30
C MET A 236 16.19 22.70 6.82
N GLU A 237 15.08 22.79 7.57
CA GLU A 237 15.10 22.68 9.04
C GLU A 237 15.53 21.28 9.50
N LEU A 238 15.08 20.21 8.80
CA LEU A 238 15.48 18.83 9.09
C LEU A 238 16.99 18.64 8.87
N LEU A 239 17.52 19.24 7.80
CA LEU A 239 18.95 19.20 7.50
C LEU A 239 19.76 19.94 8.57
N GLU A 240 19.32 21.12 9.01
CA GLU A 240 19.98 21.90 10.05
C GLU A 240 20.00 21.15 11.39
N ARG A 241 18.90 20.47 11.73
CA ARG A 241 18.73 19.71 12.97
C ARG A 241 19.28 18.29 12.89
N ASP A 242 19.77 17.85 11.72
CA ASP A 242 20.25 16.50 11.42
C ASP A 242 19.23 15.39 11.75
N ILE A 243 17.92 15.67 11.59
CA ILE A 243 16.85 14.68 11.81
C ILE A 243 16.73 13.78 10.58
N LYS A 244 16.95 12.48 10.79
CA LYS A 244 17.02 11.47 9.73
C LYS A 244 15.86 10.47 9.79
N PRO A 245 15.58 9.72 8.71
CA PRO A 245 14.54 8.72 8.69
C PRO A 245 14.58 7.71 9.84
N ARG A 246 15.75 7.19 10.20
CA ARG A 246 15.87 6.20 11.28
C ARG A 246 15.67 6.78 12.70
N ASP A 247 15.72 8.10 12.85
CA ASP A 247 15.35 8.77 14.12
C ASP A 247 13.82 8.80 14.29
N ILE A 248 13.08 8.80 13.17
CA ILE A 248 11.62 8.88 13.10
C ILE A 248 10.99 7.49 12.97
N MET A 249 11.51 6.67 12.06
CA MET A 249 10.98 5.35 11.69
C MET A 249 11.40 4.28 12.69
N THR A 250 11.00 4.46 13.95
CA THR A 250 11.29 3.54 15.06
C THR A 250 10.25 2.43 15.16
N GLU A 251 10.55 1.34 15.87
CA GLU A 251 9.57 0.27 16.16
C GLU A 251 8.25 0.82 16.71
N LYS A 252 8.32 1.79 17.65
CA LYS A 252 7.15 2.46 18.22
C LYS A 252 6.35 3.24 17.16
N ALA A 253 7.02 3.85 16.17
CA ALA A 253 6.35 4.54 15.06
C ALA A 253 5.58 3.55 14.16
N PHE A 254 6.13 2.34 13.95
CA PHE A 254 5.42 1.27 13.25
C PHE A 254 4.25 0.70 14.07
N MET A 255 4.37 0.66 15.40
CA MET A 255 3.22 0.32 16.25
C MET A 255 2.10 1.35 16.15
N ASN A 256 2.43 2.66 16.10
CA ASN A 256 1.45 3.69 15.79
C ASN A 256 0.83 3.49 14.40
N ALA A 257 1.66 3.15 13.40
CA ALA A 257 1.17 2.87 12.04
C ALA A 257 0.17 1.71 12.04
N LEU A 258 0.48 0.59 12.70
CA LEU A 258 -0.44 -0.54 12.83
C LEU A 258 -1.73 -0.16 13.56
N THR A 259 -1.64 0.64 14.62
CA THR A 259 -2.81 1.09 15.38
C THR A 259 -3.73 1.94 14.51
N VAL A 260 -3.19 2.90 13.76
CA VAL A 260 -4.00 3.75 12.86
C VAL A 260 -4.50 2.96 11.65
N ASP A 261 -3.70 2.02 11.13
CA ASP A 261 -4.10 1.06 10.09
C ASP A 261 -5.40 0.31 10.46
N MET A 262 -5.43 -0.22 11.69
CA MET A 262 -6.61 -0.90 12.25
C MET A 262 -7.81 0.03 12.38
N ALA A 263 -7.60 1.26 12.83
CA ALA A 263 -8.67 2.25 13.02
C ALA A 263 -9.26 2.76 11.70
N LEU A 264 -8.43 2.98 10.68
CA LEU A 264 -8.84 3.40 9.35
C LEU A 264 -9.44 2.27 8.51
N GLY A 265 -9.14 0.99 8.82
CA GLY A 265 -9.45 -0.14 7.97
C GLY A 265 -8.74 -0.06 6.62
N CYS A 266 -7.42 0.07 6.66
CA CYS A 266 -6.57 0.20 5.47
C CYS A 266 -6.59 -1.05 4.56
N SER A 267 -5.78 -1.03 3.51
CA SER A 267 -5.58 -2.17 2.60
C SER A 267 -4.78 -3.29 3.27
N THR A 268 -5.11 -4.55 3.00
CA THR A 268 -4.30 -5.71 3.41
C THR A 268 -2.84 -5.63 2.95
N ASN A 269 -2.56 -4.86 1.89
CA ASN A 269 -1.20 -4.63 1.40
C ASN A 269 -0.28 -3.92 2.41
N THR A 270 -0.83 -3.23 3.42
CA THR A 270 -0.03 -2.66 4.52
C THR A 270 0.72 -3.75 5.29
N MET A 271 0.11 -4.95 5.44
CA MET A 271 0.74 -6.12 6.06
C MET A 271 1.89 -6.72 5.22
N LEU A 272 2.06 -6.25 4.00
CA LEU A 272 3.21 -6.57 3.13
C LEU A 272 4.24 -5.44 3.16
N HIS A 273 3.78 -4.18 3.11
CA HIS A 273 4.67 -3.03 2.95
C HIS A 273 5.32 -2.58 4.26
N LEU A 274 4.59 -2.59 5.39
CA LEU A 274 5.18 -2.23 6.68
C LEU A 274 6.33 -3.15 7.09
N PRO A 275 6.23 -4.50 6.99
CA PRO A 275 7.37 -5.38 7.21
C PRO A 275 8.57 -5.09 6.28
N ALA A 276 8.31 -4.81 5.00
CA ALA A 276 9.39 -4.49 4.06
C ALA A 276 10.13 -3.20 4.41
N ILE A 277 9.39 -2.16 4.83
CA ILE A 277 10.00 -0.89 5.25
C ILE A 277 10.75 -1.07 6.57
N ALA A 278 10.19 -1.81 7.54
CA ALA A 278 10.82 -2.12 8.82
C ALA A 278 12.16 -2.86 8.64
N HIS A 279 12.20 -3.80 7.70
CA HIS A 279 13.44 -4.51 7.32
C HIS A 279 14.53 -3.53 6.90
N GLU A 280 14.22 -2.51 6.09
CA GLU A 280 15.19 -1.52 5.63
C GLU A 280 15.62 -0.54 6.74
N VAL A 281 14.78 -0.33 7.74
CA VAL A 281 15.15 0.38 8.97
C VAL A 281 16.15 -0.41 9.80
N GLY A 282 16.04 -1.75 9.78
CA GLY A 282 16.95 -2.67 10.47
C GLY A 282 16.31 -3.49 11.58
N PHE A 283 14.98 -3.65 11.59
CA PHE A 283 14.26 -4.55 12.50
C PHE A 283 13.22 -5.39 11.76
N GLU A 284 12.83 -6.52 12.37
CA GLU A 284 11.79 -7.41 11.84
C GLU A 284 10.43 -7.04 12.43
N LEU A 285 9.48 -6.69 11.58
CA LEU A 285 8.08 -6.50 11.97
C LEU A 285 7.32 -7.79 11.65
N ASN A 286 7.11 -8.65 12.65
CA ASN A 286 6.27 -9.82 12.50
C ASN A 286 4.80 -9.41 12.41
N ILE A 287 4.10 -9.81 11.33
CA ILE A 287 2.68 -9.46 11.13
C ILE A 287 1.73 -10.12 12.13
N ASP A 288 2.18 -11.11 12.90
CA ASP A 288 1.37 -11.73 13.96
C ASP A 288 0.93 -10.71 15.03
N ILE A 289 1.75 -9.66 15.25
CA ILE A 289 1.41 -8.57 16.16
C ILE A 289 0.17 -7.79 15.74
N ALA A 290 -0.21 -7.87 14.46
CA ALA A 290 -1.39 -7.19 13.93
C ALA A 290 -2.68 -7.61 14.65
N ASN A 291 -2.82 -8.89 15.00
CA ASN A 291 -3.99 -9.37 15.74
C ASN A 291 -4.04 -8.83 17.17
N GLU A 292 -2.89 -8.71 17.83
CA GLU A 292 -2.80 -8.09 19.18
C GLU A 292 -3.20 -6.62 19.10
N VAL A 293 -2.64 -5.88 18.14
CA VAL A 293 -2.99 -4.47 17.91
C VAL A 293 -4.46 -4.34 17.56
N SER A 294 -4.98 -5.18 16.65
CA SER A 294 -6.39 -5.21 16.24
C SER A 294 -7.33 -5.43 17.42
N SER A 295 -6.99 -6.33 18.36
CA SER A 295 -7.85 -6.66 19.50
C SER A 295 -8.10 -5.50 20.46
N ARG A 296 -7.19 -4.52 20.52
CA ARG A 296 -7.27 -3.32 21.39
C ARG A 296 -7.58 -2.03 20.66
N THR A 297 -7.63 -2.05 19.33
CA THR A 297 -7.82 -0.87 18.50
C THR A 297 -9.19 -0.92 17.83
N PRO A 298 -10.12 0.01 18.15
CA PRO A 298 -11.40 0.05 17.49
C PRO A 298 -11.28 0.51 16.03
N ASN A 299 -12.17 0.01 15.16
CA ASN A 299 -12.30 0.51 13.80
C ASN A 299 -13.18 1.77 13.78
N LEU A 300 -12.62 2.90 13.39
CA LEU A 300 -13.28 4.21 13.46
C LEU A 300 -13.77 4.73 12.10
N CYS A 301 -13.31 4.15 11.00
CA CYS A 301 -13.63 4.63 9.66
C CYS A 301 -14.07 3.49 8.74
N HIS A 302 -15.13 3.74 7.98
CA HIS A 302 -15.61 2.87 6.91
C HIS A 302 -15.56 3.60 5.57
N LEU A 303 -14.33 3.89 5.10
CA LEU A 303 -14.15 4.44 3.75
C LEU A 303 -14.32 3.34 2.69
N ALA A 304 -14.65 3.73 1.47
CA ALA A 304 -14.71 2.79 0.34
C ALA A 304 -13.44 1.92 0.27
N PRO A 305 -13.54 0.58 0.12
CA PRO A 305 -14.72 -0.20 -0.23
C PRO A 305 -15.59 -0.64 0.96
N ALA A 306 -15.20 -0.41 2.21
CA ALA A 306 -15.94 -0.84 3.40
C ALA A 306 -17.24 -0.05 3.62
N GLY A 307 -17.32 1.19 3.13
CA GLY A 307 -18.48 2.09 3.24
C GLY A 307 -18.61 3.00 2.02
N HIS A 308 -19.37 4.09 2.19
CA HIS A 308 -19.73 5.03 1.13
C HIS A 308 -18.99 6.38 1.24
N THR A 309 -18.10 6.53 2.20
CA THR A 309 -17.25 7.71 2.37
C THR A 309 -15.92 7.51 1.64
N TYR A 310 -15.28 8.61 1.24
CA TYR A 310 -14.08 8.62 0.44
C TYR A 310 -12.98 9.44 1.10
N MET A 311 -11.80 9.53 0.49
CA MET A 311 -10.65 10.26 1.05
C MET A 311 -10.91 11.76 1.23
N GLU A 312 -11.69 12.37 0.34
CA GLU A 312 -12.12 13.76 0.47
C GLU A 312 -12.94 13.99 1.75
N ASP A 313 -13.85 13.05 2.07
CA ASP A 313 -14.66 13.12 3.29
C ASP A 313 -13.79 12.99 4.54
N LEU A 314 -12.82 12.07 4.53
CA LEU A 314 -11.85 11.93 5.62
C LEU A 314 -11.04 13.22 5.81
N ASN A 315 -10.61 13.88 4.72
CA ASN A 315 -9.91 15.16 4.80
C ASN A 315 -10.76 16.23 5.48
N GLU A 316 -12.02 16.36 5.07
CA GLU A 316 -12.96 17.34 5.62
C GLU A 316 -13.32 17.04 7.07
N ALA A 317 -13.36 15.75 7.47
CA ALA A 317 -13.59 15.32 8.84
C ALA A 317 -12.40 15.60 9.79
N GLY A 318 -11.25 16.07 9.27
CA GLY A 318 -10.06 16.42 10.04
C GLY A 318 -8.82 15.58 9.74
N GLY A 319 -8.94 14.61 8.84
CA GLY A 319 -7.85 13.79 8.31
C GLY A 319 -7.26 12.81 9.33
N VAL A 320 -6.09 12.30 9.00
CA VAL A 320 -5.38 11.28 9.80
C VAL A 320 -5.12 11.75 11.24
N TYR A 321 -4.75 13.02 11.44
CA TYR A 321 -4.47 13.55 12.77
C TYR A 321 -5.72 13.62 13.66
N ALA A 322 -6.91 13.78 13.09
CA ALA A 322 -8.15 13.68 13.85
C ALA A 322 -8.39 12.24 14.33
N VAL A 323 -8.15 11.23 13.47
CA VAL A 323 -8.22 9.81 13.86
C VAL A 323 -7.19 9.50 14.94
N MET A 324 -5.95 9.97 14.80
CA MET A 324 -4.91 9.79 15.81
C MET A 324 -5.30 10.43 17.15
N ASN A 325 -5.91 11.62 17.12
CA ASN A 325 -6.36 12.27 18.35
C ASN A 325 -7.54 11.53 19.01
N GLU A 326 -8.44 10.92 18.22
CA GLU A 326 -9.48 10.03 18.77
C GLU A 326 -8.86 8.82 19.49
N LEU A 327 -7.89 8.14 18.83
CA LEU A 327 -7.18 7.00 19.42
C LEU A 327 -6.40 7.39 20.69
N ASN A 328 -5.84 8.60 20.72
CA ASN A 328 -5.09 9.09 21.86
C ASN A 328 -5.94 9.34 23.11
N LYS A 329 -7.26 9.48 22.99
CA LYS A 329 -8.16 9.56 24.17
C LYS A 329 -8.13 8.29 25.03
N LYS A 330 -7.78 7.13 24.46
CA LYS A 330 -7.55 5.85 25.14
C LYS A 330 -6.06 5.49 25.25
N GLU A 331 -5.16 6.44 25.06
CA GLU A 331 -3.69 6.26 25.15
C GLU A 331 -3.14 5.12 24.28
N LEU A 332 -3.73 4.93 23.08
CA LEU A 332 -3.36 3.84 22.17
C LEU A 332 -2.12 4.15 21.33
N LEU A 333 -1.57 5.36 21.40
CA LEU A 333 -0.44 5.83 20.59
C LEU A 333 0.78 6.20 21.46
N TYR A 334 1.96 5.95 20.92
CA TYR A 334 3.20 6.52 21.43
C TYR A 334 3.30 7.97 20.95
N THR A 335 3.17 8.93 21.86
CA THR A 335 3.05 10.36 21.55
C THR A 335 4.36 11.13 21.66
N ASP A 336 5.40 10.54 22.24
CA ASP A 336 6.71 11.13 22.47
C ASP A 336 7.67 11.06 21.27
N LEU A 337 7.24 10.45 20.15
CA LEU A 337 8.08 10.22 18.98
C LEU A 337 8.25 11.48 18.14
N ILE A 338 9.48 11.75 17.72
CA ILE A 338 9.80 12.87 16.83
C ILE A 338 9.30 12.62 15.42
N THR A 339 8.92 13.67 14.70
CA THR A 339 8.46 13.62 13.32
C THR A 339 9.18 14.65 12.43
N VAL A 340 8.94 14.62 11.13
CA VAL A 340 9.47 15.62 10.17
C VAL A 340 9.01 17.04 10.44
N THR A 341 8.02 17.26 11.31
CA THR A 341 7.66 18.61 11.76
C THR A 341 8.68 19.20 12.72
N GLY A 342 9.60 18.39 13.23
CA GLY A 342 10.51 18.75 14.31
C GLY A 342 9.85 18.79 15.68
N LYS A 343 8.60 18.32 15.79
CA LYS A 343 7.79 18.17 17.00
C LYS A 343 7.43 16.71 17.20
N THR A 344 6.95 16.39 18.40
CA THR A 344 6.46 15.04 18.71
C THR A 344 5.10 14.76 18.08
N VAL A 345 4.73 13.48 18.02
CA VAL A 345 3.39 13.03 17.59
C VAL A 345 2.32 13.72 18.46
N GLY A 346 2.48 13.72 19.79
CA GLY A 346 1.53 14.34 20.70
C GLY A 346 1.34 15.83 20.47
N GLU A 347 2.43 16.58 20.24
CA GLU A 347 2.36 18.01 19.91
C GLU A 347 1.64 18.25 18.56
N ASN A 348 1.82 17.36 17.59
CA ASN A 348 1.21 17.50 16.28
C ASN A 348 -0.30 17.22 16.28
N ILE A 349 -0.77 16.22 17.03
CA ILE A 349 -2.19 15.86 17.10
C ILE A 349 -2.97 16.68 18.12
N ALA A 350 -2.29 17.38 19.03
CA ALA A 350 -2.94 18.21 20.03
C ALA A 350 -3.87 19.24 19.39
N GLY A 351 -5.14 19.22 19.81
CA GLY A 351 -6.17 20.11 19.29
C GLY A 351 -6.71 19.77 17.88
N CYS A 352 -6.26 18.68 17.24
CA CYS A 352 -6.87 18.17 16.03
C CYS A 352 -8.24 17.57 16.35
N LYS A 353 -9.31 18.18 15.80
CA LYS A 353 -10.67 17.78 16.11
C LYS A 353 -11.23 16.84 15.05
N ASN A 354 -12.03 15.88 15.47
CA ASN A 354 -12.96 15.18 14.62
C ASN A 354 -14.12 16.15 14.28
N LEU A 355 -14.25 16.52 13.03
CA LEU A 355 -15.21 17.51 12.54
C LEU A 355 -16.48 16.85 11.99
N ASP A 356 -16.44 15.54 11.71
CA ASP A 356 -17.57 14.76 11.23
C ASP A 356 -17.60 13.36 11.86
N PRO A 357 -18.44 13.13 12.89
CA PRO A 357 -18.56 11.84 13.57
C PRO A 357 -19.19 10.72 12.71
N GLU A 358 -19.75 11.03 11.57
CA GLU A 358 -20.26 10.01 10.63
C GLU A 358 -19.15 9.44 9.75
N VAL A 359 -18.09 10.22 9.52
CA VAL A 359 -16.89 9.80 8.75
C VAL A 359 -15.84 9.17 9.67
N ILE A 360 -15.54 9.85 10.79
CA ILE A 360 -14.65 9.36 11.84
C ILE A 360 -15.50 9.10 13.09
N ARG A 361 -15.82 7.85 13.38
CA ARG A 361 -16.58 7.51 14.57
C ARG A 361 -15.81 7.92 15.83
N PRO A 362 -16.49 8.50 16.84
CA PRO A 362 -15.90 8.69 18.15
C PRO A 362 -15.45 7.36 18.73
N ILE A 363 -14.34 7.38 19.48
CA ILE A 363 -13.75 6.16 20.05
C ILE A 363 -14.69 5.44 21.04
N GLU A 364 -15.68 6.15 21.56
CA GLU A 364 -16.73 5.60 22.43
C GLU A 364 -17.85 4.90 21.66
N ASN A 365 -17.94 5.11 20.32
CA ASN A 365 -18.96 4.53 19.45
C ASN A 365 -18.37 4.12 18.10
N PRO A 366 -17.42 3.16 18.06
CA PRO A 366 -16.75 2.73 16.84
C PRO A 366 -17.67 1.88 15.94
N TYR A 367 -17.27 1.64 14.71
CA TYR A 367 -17.90 0.64 13.83
C TYR A 367 -17.69 -0.78 14.35
N SER A 368 -16.53 -1.05 14.96
CA SER A 368 -16.16 -2.31 15.59
C SER A 368 -15.20 -2.03 16.74
N GLU A 369 -15.31 -2.80 17.83
CA GLU A 369 -14.36 -2.76 18.96
C GLU A 369 -12.98 -3.30 18.58
N THR A 370 -12.86 -3.98 17.43
CA THR A 370 -11.62 -4.52 16.91
C THR A 370 -11.28 -3.92 15.56
N GLY A 371 -9.99 -3.96 15.20
CA GLY A 371 -9.45 -3.34 14.01
C GLY A 371 -9.97 -3.88 12.69
N GLY A 372 -9.76 -3.12 11.63
CA GLY A 372 -10.26 -3.40 10.28
C GLY A 372 -9.50 -4.50 9.52
N ILE A 373 -8.38 -5.01 10.05
CA ILE A 373 -7.58 -6.08 9.43
C ILE A 373 -7.43 -7.24 10.42
N ALA A 374 -7.43 -8.48 9.89
CA ALA A 374 -7.13 -9.69 10.65
C ALA A 374 -6.11 -10.56 9.91
N VAL A 375 -5.23 -11.21 10.68
CA VAL A 375 -4.27 -12.21 10.20
C VAL A 375 -4.74 -13.58 10.64
N LEU A 376 -5.09 -14.45 9.69
CA LEU A 376 -5.62 -15.78 9.93
C LEU A 376 -4.50 -16.81 9.92
N LYS A 377 -4.60 -17.84 10.77
CA LYS A 377 -3.70 -19.00 10.81
C LYS A 377 -4.46 -20.31 10.87
N GLY A 378 -3.81 -21.38 10.45
CA GLY A 378 -4.38 -22.72 10.49
C GLY A 378 -3.62 -23.66 9.58
N ASN A 379 -4.16 -24.87 9.42
CA ASN A 379 -3.48 -25.86 8.58
C ASN A 379 -3.44 -25.47 7.10
N LEU A 380 -4.34 -24.59 6.63
CA LEU A 380 -4.27 -24.05 5.25
C LEU A 380 -3.26 -22.90 5.12
N ALA A 381 -3.11 -22.10 6.16
CA ALA A 381 -2.21 -20.93 6.20
C ALA A 381 -1.33 -20.99 7.47
N PRO A 382 -0.33 -21.89 7.53
CA PRO A 382 0.48 -22.06 8.74
C PRO A 382 1.20 -20.79 9.19
N ASP A 383 1.69 -19.99 8.24
CA ASP A 383 2.39 -18.75 8.54
C ASP A 383 1.43 -17.56 8.62
N SER A 384 0.55 -17.38 7.63
CA SER A 384 -0.45 -16.31 7.62
C SER A 384 -1.44 -16.40 6.46
N GLY A 385 -2.59 -15.77 6.64
CA GLY A 385 -3.49 -15.29 5.59
C GLY A 385 -4.07 -13.96 6.07
N VAL A 386 -4.21 -12.96 5.20
CA VAL A 386 -4.63 -11.60 5.59
C VAL A 386 -5.98 -11.26 4.98
N VAL A 387 -6.88 -10.72 5.80
CA VAL A 387 -8.22 -10.30 5.37
C VAL A 387 -8.54 -8.89 5.84
N LYS A 388 -9.21 -8.11 4.97
CA LYS A 388 -9.79 -6.81 5.34
C LYS A 388 -11.13 -7.03 6.04
N ARG A 389 -11.09 -7.23 7.36
CA ARG A 389 -12.25 -7.52 8.20
C ARG A 389 -13.35 -6.46 8.06
N SER A 390 -12.98 -5.18 7.98
CA SER A 390 -13.92 -4.06 7.86
C SER A 390 -14.76 -4.07 6.58
N ALA A 391 -14.36 -4.84 5.56
CA ALA A 391 -15.08 -4.98 4.29
C ALA A 391 -15.81 -6.33 4.15
N VAL A 392 -15.88 -7.12 5.22
CA VAL A 392 -16.57 -8.41 5.24
C VAL A 392 -17.96 -8.24 5.85
N ALA A 393 -18.97 -8.75 5.16
CA ALA A 393 -20.34 -8.77 5.67
C ALA A 393 -20.44 -9.66 6.94
N PRO A 394 -21.25 -9.29 7.95
CA PRO A 394 -21.31 -10.01 9.22
C PRO A 394 -21.55 -11.52 9.07
N GLU A 395 -22.39 -11.94 8.13
CA GLU A 395 -22.71 -13.34 7.82
C GLU A 395 -21.53 -14.12 7.24
N MET A 396 -20.53 -13.44 6.68
CA MET A 396 -19.33 -14.02 6.09
C MET A 396 -18.11 -14.00 7.02
N LEU A 397 -18.22 -13.44 8.23
CA LEU A 397 -17.15 -13.50 9.23
C LEU A 397 -16.84 -14.94 9.67
N LYS A 398 -17.78 -15.85 9.44
CA LYS A 398 -17.58 -17.28 9.57
C LYS A 398 -18.20 -17.99 8.38
N HIS A 399 -17.37 -18.71 7.62
CA HIS A 399 -17.80 -19.39 6.42
C HIS A 399 -17.18 -20.79 6.33
N SER A 400 -17.95 -21.74 5.78
CA SER A 400 -17.48 -23.10 5.51
C SER A 400 -18.07 -23.55 4.18
N GLY A 401 -17.23 -24.03 3.28
CA GLY A 401 -17.70 -24.43 1.95
C GLY A 401 -16.69 -25.26 1.16
N PRO A 402 -17.16 -25.88 0.04
CA PRO A 402 -16.30 -26.64 -0.84
C PRO A 402 -15.35 -25.74 -1.63
N ALA A 403 -14.10 -26.18 -1.75
CA ALA A 403 -13.08 -25.51 -2.55
C ALA A 403 -13.37 -25.63 -4.05
N ARG A 404 -13.24 -24.50 -4.75
CA ARG A 404 -13.19 -24.42 -6.21
C ARG A 404 -11.79 -23.94 -6.58
N VAL A 405 -10.96 -24.84 -7.12
CA VAL A 405 -9.51 -24.67 -7.19
C VAL A 405 -9.06 -24.23 -8.58
N PHE A 406 -8.29 -23.12 -8.62
CA PHE A 406 -7.73 -22.55 -9.85
C PHE A 406 -6.25 -22.25 -9.69
N ASP A 407 -5.44 -22.51 -10.71
CA ASP A 407 -4.00 -22.33 -10.69
C ASP A 407 -3.53 -21.00 -11.32
N CYS A 408 -4.49 -20.12 -11.65
CA CYS A 408 -4.26 -18.74 -12.09
C CYS A 408 -5.54 -17.91 -11.94
N GLU A 409 -5.38 -16.59 -11.96
CA GLU A 409 -6.49 -15.62 -11.90
C GLU A 409 -7.44 -15.76 -13.10
N GLU A 410 -6.89 -15.98 -14.30
CA GLU A 410 -7.64 -16.01 -15.55
C GLU A 410 -8.69 -17.12 -15.57
N ASP A 411 -8.33 -18.34 -15.15
CA ASP A 411 -9.24 -19.48 -15.08
C ASP A 411 -10.34 -19.27 -14.03
N ALA A 412 -9.98 -18.69 -12.89
CA ALA A 412 -10.95 -18.32 -11.86
C ALA A 412 -11.99 -17.31 -12.39
N GLN A 413 -11.54 -16.29 -13.11
CA GLN A 413 -12.43 -15.30 -13.72
C GLN A 413 -13.40 -15.92 -14.74
N ILE A 414 -12.90 -16.83 -15.59
CA ILE A 414 -13.74 -17.53 -16.57
C ILE A 414 -14.82 -18.34 -15.83
N ALA A 415 -14.45 -19.07 -14.78
CA ALA A 415 -15.38 -19.88 -14.01
C ALA A 415 -16.44 -19.03 -13.27
N ILE A 416 -16.02 -17.91 -12.67
CA ILE A 416 -16.93 -16.98 -11.96
C ILE A 416 -17.94 -16.40 -12.97
N LYS A 417 -17.46 -15.74 -14.03
CA LYS A 417 -18.32 -15.10 -15.06
C LYS A 417 -19.19 -16.12 -15.81
N GLY A 418 -18.68 -17.33 -15.99
CA GLY A 418 -19.42 -18.46 -16.60
C GLY A 418 -20.47 -19.10 -15.70
N GLY A 419 -20.69 -18.58 -14.48
CA GLY A 419 -21.72 -19.07 -13.55
C GLY A 419 -21.42 -20.47 -12.97
N GLN A 420 -20.15 -20.90 -12.98
CA GLN A 420 -19.74 -22.19 -12.41
C GLN A 420 -19.60 -22.13 -10.86
N ILE A 421 -19.36 -20.93 -10.32
CA ILE A 421 -19.27 -20.70 -8.87
C ILE A 421 -20.68 -20.54 -8.29
N LYS A 422 -20.95 -21.21 -7.17
CA LYS A 422 -22.26 -21.24 -6.51
C LYS A 422 -22.18 -20.66 -5.12
N ALA A 423 -23.34 -20.25 -4.59
CA ALA A 423 -23.46 -19.85 -3.19
C ALA A 423 -22.94 -20.96 -2.27
N GLY A 424 -22.10 -20.60 -1.33
CA GLY A 424 -21.43 -21.52 -0.38
C GLY A 424 -20.01 -21.95 -0.80
N ASP A 425 -19.60 -21.74 -2.06
CA ASP A 425 -18.26 -22.10 -2.53
C ASP A 425 -17.15 -21.25 -1.89
N VAL A 426 -15.95 -21.82 -1.83
CA VAL A 426 -14.69 -21.13 -1.52
C VAL A 426 -13.78 -21.20 -2.74
N VAL A 427 -13.58 -20.08 -3.42
CA VAL A 427 -12.69 -19.97 -4.58
C VAL A 427 -11.24 -19.90 -4.11
N VAL A 428 -10.40 -20.85 -4.54
CA VAL A 428 -8.98 -20.92 -4.21
C VAL A 428 -8.16 -20.63 -5.47
N ILE A 429 -7.44 -19.49 -5.46
CA ILE A 429 -6.57 -19.08 -6.56
C ILE A 429 -5.12 -19.19 -6.07
N ARG A 430 -4.35 -20.08 -6.63
CA ARG A 430 -3.00 -20.41 -6.17
C ARG A 430 -1.95 -20.23 -7.27
N TYR A 431 -0.67 -20.28 -6.89
CA TYR A 431 0.47 -19.97 -7.75
C TYR A 431 0.47 -18.52 -8.27
N GLU A 432 -0.05 -17.60 -7.46
CA GLU A 432 -0.05 -16.15 -7.68
C GLU A 432 0.79 -15.41 -6.61
N GLY A 433 1.49 -16.16 -5.76
CA GLY A 433 2.37 -15.64 -4.71
C GLY A 433 3.65 -14.96 -5.21
N PRO A 434 4.54 -14.56 -4.30
CA PRO A 434 5.80 -13.87 -4.64
C PRO A 434 6.63 -14.58 -5.71
N LYS A 435 6.78 -15.90 -5.61
CA LYS A 435 7.51 -16.73 -6.59
C LYS A 435 6.62 -17.29 -7.68
N GLY A 436 5.45 -17.79 -7.30
CA GLY A 436 4.55 -18.48 -8.22
C GLY A 436 3.90 -17.56 -9.25
N GLY A 437 3.60 -16.31 -8.87
CA GLY A 437 2.99 -15.31 -9.69
C GLY A 437 3.78 -14.86 -10.92
N PRO A 438 5.12 -14.68 -10.97
CA PRO A 438 5.91 -14.04 -9.93
C PRO A 438 5.51 -12.58 -9.70
N GLY A 439 5.98 -11.98 -8.61
CA GLY A 439 5.64 -10.60 -8.25
C GLY A 439 4.34 -10.49 -7.46
N MET A 440 3.82 -11.60 -6.92
CA MET A 440 2.67 -11.65 -6.02
C MET A 440 1.48 -10.85 -6.56
N ARG A 441 0.87 -11.33 -7.65
CA ARG A 441 -0.20 -10.62 -8.39
C ARG A 441 -1.28 -10.10 -7.46
N GLU A 442 -1.71 -8.87 -7.70
CA GLU A 442 -2.84 -8.25 -7.02
C GLU A 442 -4.09 -8.39 -7.88
N MET A 443 -5.14 -8.96 -7.29
CA MET A 443 -6.36 -9.31 -8.00
C MET A 443 -7.53 -8.48 -7.50
N LEU A 444 -8.29 -7.86 -8.41
CA LEU A 444 -9.55 -7.17 -8.15
C LEU A 444 -10.68 -7.77 -8.99
N SER A 445 -10.38 -8.21 -10.20
CA SER A 445 -11.39 -8.70 -11.13
C SER A 445 -12.19 -9.91 -10.60
N PRO A 446 -11.59 -10.95 -9.97
CA PRO A 446 -12.36 -12.05 -9.39
C PRO A 446 -13.26 -11.59 -8.24
N THR A 447 -12.75 -10.74 -7.33
CA THR A 447 -13.51 -10.28 -6.17
C THR A 447 -14.69 -9.39 -6.60
N SER A 448 -14.45 -8.49 -7.56
CA SER A 448 -15.49 -7.61 -8.10
C SER A 448 -16.53 -8.37 -8.93
N ALA A 449 -16.12 -9.41 -9.68
CA ALA A 449 -17.06 -10.27 -10.39
C ALA A 449 -18.02 -11.00 -9.42
N ILE A 450 -17.49 -11.56 -8.32
CA ILE A 450 -18.31 -12.18 -7.26
C ILE A 450 -19.30 -11.17 -6.70
N MET A 451 -18.87 -9.94 -6.41
CA MET A 451 -19.76 -8.87 -5.90
C MET A 451 -20.82 -8.48 -6.94
N GLY A 452 -20.41 -8.22 -8.17
CA GLY A 452 -21.30 -7.81 -9.27
C GLY A 452 -22.34 -8.89 -9.65
N MET A 453 -22.01 -10.16 -9.46
CA MET A 453 -22.93 -11.30 -9.66
C MET A 453 -23.83 -11.57 -8.44
N GLY A 454 -23.77 -10.77 -7.38
CA GLY A 454 -24.61 -10.93 -6.19
C GLY A 454 -24.19 -12.09 -5.26
N LEU A 455 -22.98 -12.61 -5.40
CA LEU A 455 -22.46 -13.74 -4.62
C LEU A 455 -21.61 -13.31 -3.40
N GLY A 456 -21.42 -12.01 -3.18
CA GLY A 456 -20.51 -11.48 -2.17
C GLY A 456 -20.85 -11.83 -0.72
N SER A 457 -22.12 -12.19 -0.43
CA SER A 457 -22.58 -12.64 0.89
C SER A 457 -22.60 -14.16 1.06
N SER A 458 -22.06 -14.92 0.11
CA SER A 458 -22.16 -16.39 0.12
C SER A 458 -20.93 -17.12 -0.44
N VAL A 459 -19.99 -16.41 -1.05
CA VAL A 459 -18.76 -16.98 -1.62
C VAL A 459 -17.54 -16.31 -0.99
N ALA A 460 -16.58 -17.10 -0.56
CA ALA A 460 -15.28 -16.62 -0.10
C ALA A 460 -14.20 -16.86 -1.16
N LEU A 461 -13.12 -16.05 -1.11
CA LEU A 461 -11.95 -16.20 -1.99
C LEU A 461 -10.68 -16.31 -1.16
N ILE A 462 -9.77 -17.19 -1.57
CA ILE A 462 -8.47 -17.40 -0.92
C ILE A 462 -7.37 -17.40 -1.97
N THR A 463 -6.21 -16.80 -1.68
CA THR A 463 -5.06 -16.80 -2.58
C THR A 463 -3.72 -16.69 -1.85
N ASP A 464 -2.68 -17.26 -2.42
CA ASP A 464 -1.28 -16.99 -2.06
C ASP A 464 -0.71 -15.71 -2.69
N GLY A 465 -1.47 -15.13 -3.65
CA GLY A 465 -1.25 -13.78 -4.17
C GLY A 465 -1.84 -12.70 -3.25
N ARG A 466 -2.33 -11.61 -3.85
CA ARG A 466 -2.95 -10.49 -3.14
C ARG A 466 -4.34 -10.20 -3.69
N PHE A 467 -5.22 -9.73 -2.82
CA PHE A 467 -6.42 -9.03 -3.27
C PHE A 467 -6.21 -7.52 -3.13
N SER A 468 -6.76 -6.77 -4.08
CA SER A 468 -6.70 -5.30 -4.09
C SER A 468 -7.28 -4.72 -2.79
N GLY A 469 -6.74 -3.61 -2.32
CA GLY A 469 -7.33 -2.83 -1.24
C GLY A 469 -8.76 -2.36 -1.52
N ALA A 470 -9.18 -2.42 -2.79
CA ALA A 470 -10.53 -2.12 -3.25
C ALA A 470 -11.50 -3.33 -3.17
N SER A 471 -11.04 -4.52 -2.79
CA SER A 471 -11.88 -5.72 -2.68
C SER A 471 -12.83 -5.65 -1.50
N ARG A 472 -14.05 -6.18 -1.70
CA ARG A 472 -15.07 -6.42 -0.67
C ARG A 472 -15.34 -7.91 -0.52
N GLY A 473 -15.85 -8.31 0.65
CA GLY A 473 -16.23 -9.69 0.98
C GLY A 473 -15.14 -10.47 1.69
N ALA A 474 -15.38 -11.76 1.93
CA ALA A 474 -14.46 -12.67 2.61
C ALA A 474 -13.29 -13.07 1.68
N CYS A 475 -12.35 -12.14 1.48
CA CYS A 475 -11.22 -12.29 0.57
C CYS A 475 -9.93 -12.39 1.40
N VAL A 476 -9.37 -13.61 1.53
CA VAL A 476 -8.15 -13.90 2.30
C VAL A 476 -6.98 -14.00 1.32
N GLY A 477 -6.10 -13.01 1.33
CA GLY A 477 -4.86 -13.02 0.55
C GLY A 477 -3.63 -13.34 1.38
N HIS A 478 -2.45 -13.27 0.75
CA HIS A 478 -1.14 -13.47 1.38
C HIS A 478 -1.02 -14.82 2.10
N VAL A 479 -1.74 -15.86 1.64
CA VAL A 479 -1.63 -17.19 2.25
C VAL A 479 -0.19 -17.68 2.13
N SER A 480 0.38 -17.96 3.28
CA SER A 480 1.78 -18.34 3.40
C SER A 480 1.94 -19.61 4.22
N PRO A 481 2.87 -20.51 3.84
CA PRO A 481 3.71 -20.48 2.63
C PRO A 481 2.91 -20.58 1.33
N GLU A 482 3.40 -19.93 0.24
CA GLU A 482 2.75 -19.97 -1.07
C GLU A 482 2.80 -21.35 -1.74
N ALA A 483 1.94 -21.60 -2.72
CA ALA A 483 1.86 -22.87 -3.43
C ALA A 483 3.15 -23.23 -4.18
N ALA A 484 3.86 -22.25 -4.72
CA ALA A 484 5.09 -22.48 -5.50
C ALA A 484 6.25 -23.05 -4.69
N VAL A 485 6.22 -22.89 -3.36
CA VAL A 485 7.21 -23.48 -2.44
C VAL A 485 6.67 -24.69 -1.66
N GLY A 486 5.51 -25.23 -2.06
CA GLY A 486 4.88 -26.40 -1.42
C GLY A 486 4.10 -26.07 -0.16
N GLY A 487 3.63 -24.83 0.00
CA GLY A 487 2.67 -24.45 1.04
C GLY A 487 1.37 -25.26 0.94
N ASN A 488 0.65 -25.42 2.03
CA ASN A 488 -0.54 -26.30 2.10
C ASN A 488 -1.66 -25.87 1.13
N ILE A 489 -1.70 -24.62 0.71
CA ILE A 489 -2.61 -24.17 -0.35
C ILE A 489 -2.41 -24.91 -1.68
N ALA A 490 -1.18 -25.39 -1.96
CA ALA A 490 -0.89 -26.23 -3.14
C ALA A 490 -1.54 -27.62 -3.07
N LEU A 491 -1.87 -28.07 -1.86
CA LEU A 491 -2.39 -29.42 -1.58
C LEU A 491 -3.91 -29.47 -1.53
N VAL A 492 -4.60 -28.33 -1.63
CA VAL A 492 -6.06 -28.26 -1.69
C VAL A 492 -6.54 -28.88 -3.01
N GLU A 493 -7.52 -29.79 -2.93
CA GLU A 493 -8.18 -30.41 -4.06
C GLU A 493 -9.60 -29.88 -4.23
N GLU A 494 -10.14 -30.03 -5.43
CA GLU A 494 -11.52 -29.62 -5.77
C GLU A 494 -12.52 -30.30 -4.85
N GLY A 495 -13.38 -29.54 -4.17
CA GLY A 495 -14.39 -30.04 -3.25
C GLY A 495 -13.93 -30.21 -1.80
N ASP A 496 -12.66 -30.01 -1.46
CA ASP A 496 -12.21 -29.99 -0.07
C ASP A 496 -12.99 -28.94 0.73
N ILE A 497 -13.40 -29.26 1.94
CA ILE A 497 -14.13 -28.30 2.77
C ILE A 497 -13.15 -27.36 3.47
N ILE A 498 -13.31 -26.06 3.23
CA ILE A 498 -12.51 -25.00 3.85
C ILE A 498 -13.35 -24.30 4.91
N ASP A 499 -12.75 -24.13 6.10
CA ASP A 499 -13.32 -23.39 7.23
C ASP A 499 -12.56 -22.07 7.43
N ILE A 500 -13.30 -20.97 7.35
CA ILE A 500 -12.81 -19.60 7.59
C ILE A 500 -13.55 -19.08 8.83
N ASP A 501 -12.83 -18.70 9.86
CA ASP A 501 -13.39 -18.00 11.03
C ASP A 501 -12.54 -16.73 11.30
N ILE A 502 -13.01 -15.59 10.78
CA ILE A 502 -12.31 -14.30 10.89
C ILE A 502 -12.36 -13.80 12.34
N ASN A 503 -13.38 -14.17 13.11
CA ASN A 503 -13.48 -13.79 14.53
C ASN A 503 -12.46 -14.55 15.39
N ALA A 504 -12.22 -15.82 15.07
CA ALA A 504 -11.23 -16.65 15.75
C ALA A 504 -9.83 -16.55 15.13
N ASN A 505 -9.66 -15.78 14.05
CA ASN A 505 -8.42 -15.67 13.27
C ASN A 505 -7.92 -17.02 12.74
N THR A 506 -8.83 -17.88 12.24
CA THR A 506 -8.46 -19.22 11.75
C THR A 506 -8.82 -19.46 10.29
N LEU A 507 -7.94 -20.21 9.59
CA LEU A 507 -8.11 -20.65 8.21
C LEU A 507 -7.64 -22.10 8.07
N ASN A 508 -8.59 -23.01 7.89
CA ASN A 508 -8.32 -24.43 7.81
C ASN A 508 -9.02 -25.10 6.63
N PHE A 509 -8.53 -26.24 6.19
CA PHE A 509 -9.30 -27.17 5.40
C PHE A 509 -9.41 -28.53 6.10
N ARG A 510 -10.53 -29.23 5.90
CA ARG A 510 -10.84 -30.48 6.60
C ARG A 510 -10.12 -31.63 5.92
N ILE A 511 -8.96 -31.97 6.45
CA ILE A 511 -8.12 -33.06 5.95
C ILE A 511 -7.48 -33.77 7.15
N SER A 512 -7.30 -35.10 7.05
CA SER A 512 -6.50 -35.80 8.06
C SER A 512 -5.00 -35.56 7.84
N GLU A 513 -4.21 -35.75 8.90
CA GLU A 513 -2.75 -35.61 8.79
C GLU A 513 -2.15 -36.61 7.79
N GLU A 514 -2.69 -37.85 7.79
CA GLU A 514 -2.22 -38.88 6.86
C GLU A 514 -2.48 -38.52 5.40
N GLU A 515 -3.67 -37.96 5.10
CA GLU A 515 -4.01 -37.52 3.74
C GLU A 515 -3.19 -36.28 3.34
N LEU A 516 -2.98 -35.34 4.27
CA LEU A 516 -2.14 -34.16 4.03
C LEU A 516 -0.72 -34.56 3.64
N GLU A 517 -0.12 -35.49 4.39
CA GLU A 517 1.23 -36.00 4.11
C GLU A 517 1.27 -36.84 2.82
N ALA A 518 0.22 -37.58 2.51
CA ALA A 518 0.10 -38.31 1.25
C ALA A 518 0.06 -37.37 0.04
N ARG A 519 -0.69 -36.24 0.14
CA ARG A 519 -0.71 -35.20 -0.90
C ARG A 519 0.64 -34.47 -1.00
N ARG A 520 1.26 -34.17 0.14
CA ARG A 520 2.59 -33.55 0.20
C ARG A 520 3.65 -34.41 -0.49
N ALA A 521 3.61 -35.72 -0.28
CA ALA A 521 4.54 -36.64 -0.92
C ALA A 521 4.39 -36.72 -2.44
N LYS A 522 3.22 -36.38 -2.98
CA LYS A 522 2.96 -36.33 -4.44
C LYS A 522 3.26 -34.98 -5.06
N TRP A 523 3.31 -33.90 -4.25
CA TRP A 523 3.54 -32.56 -4.75
C TRP A 523 4.94 -32.45 -5.35
N GLN A 524 5.05 -31.76 -6.49
CA GLN A 524 6.32 -31.45 -7.15
C GLN A 524 6.36 -29.95 -7.48
N PRO A 525 7.52 -29.29 -7.35
CA PRO A 525 7.68 -27.93 -7.83
C PRO A 525 7.31 -27.81 -9.31
N ARG A 526 6.62 -26.75 -9.65
CA ARG A 526 6.28 -26.45 -11.06
C ARG A 526 7.44 -25.71 -11.72
N GLU A 527 7.53 -25.86 -13.03
CA GLU A 527 8.42 -25.03 -13.83
C GLU A 527 8.04 -23.55 -13.66
N PRO A 528 9.05 -22.66 -13.51
CA PRO A 528 8.78 -21.23 -13.35
C PRO A 528 7.99 -20.68 -14.55
N LYS A 529 6.96 -19.88 -14.29
CA LYS A 529 6.15 -19.22 -15.34
C LYS A 529 6.99 -18.27 -16.22
N ILE A 530 8.08 -17.70 -15.64
CA ILE A 530 8.95 -16.73 -16.31
C ILE A 530 10.43 -17.09 -16.01
N THR A 531 11.19 -17.34 -17.07
CA THR A 531 12.59 -17.83 -16.99
C THR A 531 13.63 -16.79 -17.43
N THR A 532 13.19 -15.60 -17.87
CA THR A 532 14.08 -14.55 -18.40
C THR A 532 13.71 -13.16 -17.86
N GLY A 533 14.64 -12.22 -18.01
CA GLY A 533 14.42 -10.82 -17.66
C GLY A 533 14.46 -10.54 -16.16
N TYR A 534 13.79 -9.46 -15.73
CA TYR A 534 13.85 -9.02 -14.34
C TYR A 534 13.14 -10.00 -13.39
N LEU A 535 11.97 -10.50 -13.78
CA LEU A 535 11.16 -11.37 -12.92
C LEU A 535 11.85 -12.71 -12.62
N SER A 536 12.65 -13.25 -13.53
CA SER A 536 13.41 -14.47 -13.24
C SER A 536 14.45 -14.27 -12.13
N ARG A 537 15.08 -13.09 -12.06
CA ARG A 537 16.00 -12.73 -10.95
C ARG A 537 15.25 -12.47 -9.66
N TYR A 538 14.10 -11.83 -9.74
CA TYR A 538 13.25 -11.55 -8.59
C TYR A 538 12.83 -12.83 -7.86
N VAL A 539 12.39 -13.85 -8.58
CA VAL A 539 11.94 -15.15 -8.02
C VAL A 539 13.02 -15.82 -7.17
N GLU A 540 14.29 -15.70 -7.57
CA GLU A 540 15.42 -16.30 -6.82
C GLU A 540 15.68 -15.60 -5.48
N MET A 541 15.33 -14.32 -5.37
CA MET A 541 15.69 -13.48 -4.22
C MET A 541 14.52 -13.18 -3.29
N VAL A 542 13.28 -13.28 -3.78
CA VAL A 542 12.10 -12.86 -3.02
C VAL A 542 11.78 -13.82 -1.88
N THR A 543 11.45 -13.23 -0.72
CA THR A 543 10.96 -13.96 0.45
C THR A 543 9.45 -14.19 0.38
N SER A 544 8.90 -14.91 1.36
CA SER A 544 7.47 -15.15 1.51
C SER A 544 6.67 -13.85 1.79
N GLY A 545 5.37 -13.88 1.47
CA GLY A 545 4.46 -12.75 1.68
C GLY A 545 4.35 -12.31 3.15
N ASN A 546 4.36 -13.25 4.11
CA ASN A 546 4.34 -12.94 5.55
C ASN A 546 5.60 -12.20 6.04
N ARG A 547 6.68 -12.22 5.26
CA ARG A 547 7.93 -11.46 5.50
C ARG A 547 8.03 -10.19 4.65
N GLY A 548 6.94 -9.74 4.05
CA GLY A 548 6.90 -8.54 3.23
C GLY A 548 7.31 -8.72 1.77
N ALA A 549 7.54 -9.95 1.29
CA ALA A 549 8.04 -10.25 -0.05
C ALA A 549 9.25 -9.36 -0.41
N ILE A 550 10.23 -9.29 0.48
CA ILE A 550 11.48 -8.52 0.32
C ILE A 550 12.51 -9.31 -0.49
N LEU A 551 13.47 -8.60 -1.08
CA LEU A 551 14.59 -9.24 -1.76
C LEU A 551 15.74 -9.49 -0.76
N GLU A 552 16.09 -10.75 -0.58
CA GLU A 552 17.25 -11.16 0.19
C GLU A 552 18.26 -11.87 -0.72
N ILE A 553 19.54 -11.60 -0.51
CA ILE A 553 20.60 -12.35 -1.22
C ILE A 553 20.57 -13.79 -0.70
N PRO A 554 20.35 -14.79 -1.56
CA PRO A 554 20.41 -16.19 -1.13
C PRO A 554 21.77 -16.48 -0.48
N ARG A 555 21.75 -16.89 0.79
CA ARG A 555 23.01 -17.32 1.45
C ARG A 555 23.55 -18.51 0.67
N ARG A 556 24.76 -18.37 0.15
CA ARG A 556 25.48 -19.54 -0.43
C ARG A 556 25.59 -20.59 0.68
N LYS A 557 24.95 -21.74 0.43
CA LYS A 557 25.12 -22.94 1.29
C LYS A 557 26.52 -23.46 1.17
#